data_de4a5faadc01c07258d91123136b0242
#
_entry.id   de4a5faadc01c07258d91123136b0242
#
_cell.length_a   1.000
_cell.length_b   1.000
_cell.length_c   1.000
_cell.angle_alpha   90.00
_cell.angle_beta   90.00
_cell.angle_gamma   90.00
#
_symmetry.space_group_name_H-M   'P 1'
#
loop_
_entity.id
_entity.type
_entity.pdbx_description
1 polymer ?
#
loop_
_entity_poly.entity_id
_entity_poly.type
_entity_poly.pdbx_seq_one_letter_code
_entity_poly.pdbx_strand_id
1 'polypeptide(L)'
;MYLYGKYRRFNNNHEGLKKLKALIDRQNEPVLVAYESTGWLSRILAMQLLSMGISQVCLNPSRVRNYARAIGVQAKTDKKDCEMIARFAEQTHAQANVTESPVLMRLKELQSSLNFFKRRMAHAKSSLSAQRDKFLIREIQRAITHDEKQIARIEKEMHKLIKTNQEMQERYDYYLSLQGIGPNTALALISQLPELGQMNRRQVASLVGLAPYNWDSGKMTGKRMTRMGRKGIKSLLYLSVTSLLRLHDHPITKMYERLKLKGKKTIVAMVACMRKLLIWLNAETKKWLSEKNYA
;
A
#
# COMPACT_ATOMS: atom_id res chain seq x y z
N MET A 1 17.08 -3.38 -19.25
CA MET A 1 16.13 -4.42 -19.71
C MET A 1 16.88 -5.67 -20.10
N TYR A 2 16.31 -6.83 -19.83
CA TYR A 2 16.79 -8.15 -20.26
C TYR A 2 15.70 -8.79 -21.12
N LEU A 3 16.02 -9.16 -22.36
CA LEU A 3 15.09 -9.77 -23.31
C LEU A 3 15.86 -10.80 -24.16
N TYR A 4 15.38 -12.04 -24.22
CA TYR A 4 16.00 -13.16 -24.98
C TYR A 4 17.51 -13.27 -24.76
N GLY A 5 17.97 -13.24 -23.50
CA GLY A 5 19.39 -13.35 -23.16
C GLY A 5 20.22 -12.08 -23.35
N LYS A 6 19.67 -11.03 -23.93
CA LYS A 6 20.38 -9.76 -24.21
C LYS A 6 20.03 -8.67 -23.23
N TYR A 7 21.06 -8.04 -22.63
CA TYR A 7 20.91 -6.86 -21.76
C TYR A 7 21.04 -5.58 -22.56
N ARG A 8 20.09 -4.65 -22.34
CA ARG A 8 20.11 -3.31 -22.94
C ARG A 8 19.74 -2.25 -21.91
N ARG A 9 20.34 -1.05 -22.02
CA ARG A 9 19.99 0.10 -21.17
C ARG A 9 19.13 1.08 -21.96
N PHE A 10 18.12 1.61 -21.29
CA PHE A 10 17.28 2.70 -21.77
C PHE A 10 17.18 3.76 -20.68
N ASN A 11 17.18 5.03 -21.06
CA ASN A 11 16.92 6.11 -20.13
C ASN A 11 15.44 6.07 -19.71
N ASN A 12 15.16 6.33 -18.43
CA ASN A 12 13.79 6.45 -17.93
C ASN A 12 13.21 7.83 -18.23
N ASN A 13 13.13 8.16 -19.52
CA ASN A 13 12.54 9.37 -20.08
C ASN A 13 11.79 9.02 -21.38
N HIS A 14 11.07 9.99 -21.91
CA HIS A 14 10.23 9.79 -23.09
C HIS A 14 10.99 9.21 -24.31
N GLU A 15 12.20 9.66 -24.58
CA GLU A 15 13.02 9.15 -25.69
C GLU A 15 13.46 7.70 -25.48
N GLY A 16 13.97 7.37 -24.28
CA GLY A 16 14.37 6.00 -23.95
C GLY A 16 13.21 5.01 -24.03
N LEU A 17 12.01 5.44 -23.64
CA LEU A 17 10.81 4.61 -23.71
C LEU A 17 10.26 4.48 -25.13
N LYS A 18 10.41 5.48 -26.00
CA LYS A 18 10.15 5.30 -27.43
C LYS A 18 11.05 4.22 -28.05
N LYS A 19 12.35 4.24 -27.70
CA LYS A 19 13.31 3.21 -28.14
C LYS A 19 12.93 1.82 -27.59
N LEU A 20 12.48 1.75 -26.34
CA LEU A 20 11.96 0.53 -25.73
C LEU A 20 10.73 0.00 -26.48
N LYS A 21 9.74 0.88 -26.74
CA LYS A 21 8.53 0.52 -27.50
C LYS A 21 8.88 0.00 -28.89
N ALA A 22 9.72 0.70 -29.63
CA ALA A 22 10.15 0.26 -30.94
C ALA A 22 10.86 -1.12 -30.95
N LEU A 23 11.52 -1.47 -29.82
CA LEU A 23 12.09 -2.81 -29.68
C LEU A 23 11.02 -3.86 -29.37
N ILE A 24 10.02 -3.53 -28.57
CA ILE A 24 8.89 -4.41 -28.24
C ILE A 24 8.04 -4.66 -29.49
N ASP A 25 7.73 -3.63 -30.26
CA ASP A 25 6.89 -3.71 -31.45
C ASP A 25 7.55 -4.57 -32.59
N ARG A 26 8.85 -4.80 -32.50
CA ARG A 26 9.58 -5.71 -33.44
C ARG A 26 9.52 -7.18 -33.03
N GLN A 27 8.93 -7.49 -31.88
CA GLN A 27 8.80 -8.89 -31.47
C GLN A 27 7.55 -9.50 -32.11
N ASN A 28 7.65 -10.75 -32.53
CA ASN A 28 6.53 -11.50 -33.13
C ASN A 28 5.56 -12.04 -32.05
N GLU A 29 5.94 -11.99 -30.78
CA GLU A 29 5.18 -12.52 -29.66
C GLU A 29 4.78 -11.39 -28.69
N PRO A 30 3.67 -11.54 -27.94
CA PRO A 30 3.28 -10.59 -26.91
C PRO A 30 4.35 -10.45 -25.83
N VAL A 31 4.77 -9.23 -25.53
CA VAL A 31 5.80 -8.93 -24.53
C VAL A 31 5.16 -8.39 -23.26
N LEU A 32 5.48 -9.03 -22.14
CA LEU A 32 5.15 -8.53 -20.80
C LEU A 32 6.39 -7.83 -20.19
N VAL A 33 6.28 -6.54 -19.89
CA VAL A 33 7.35 -5.78 -19.24
C VAL A 33 7.26 -5.97 -17.73
N ALA A 34 8.20 -6.73 -17.16
CA ALA A 34 8.31 -6.92 -15.71
C ALA A 34 9.36 -5.95 -15.11
N TYR A 35 9.03 -5.34 -13.98
CA TYR A 35 9.93 -4.44 -13.25
C TYR A 35 9.68 -4.51 -11.74
N GLU A 36 10.67 -4.06 -10.96
CA GLU A 36 10.55 -3.98 -9.51
C GLU A 36 9.92 -2.67 -9.04
N SER A 37 9.19 -2.72 -7.92
CA SER A 37 8.68 -1.52 -7.25
C SER A 37 9.81 -0.73 -6.59
N THR A 38 10.23 0.36 -7.24
CA THR A 38 11.28 1.30 -6.77
C THR A 38 10.70 2.67 -6.38
N GLY A 39 9.49 2.68 -5.82
CA GLY A 39 8.82 3.90 -5.38
C GLY A 39 8.30 4.76 -6.54
N TRP A 40 8.63 6.06 -6.56
CA TRP A 40 8.10 6.99 -7.55
C TRP A 40 8.59 6.73 -9.00
N LEU A 41 9.83 6.25 -9.16
CA LEU A 41 10.40 5.94 -10.48
C LEU A 41 9.63 4.81 -11.18
N SER A 42 9.26 3.76 -10.45
CA SER A 42 8.45 2.67 -11.00
C SER A 42 7.03 3.12 -11.36
N ARG A 43 6.47 4.12 -10.67
CA ARG A 43 5.15 4.69 -11.03
C ARG A 43 5.20 5.47 -12.33
N ILE A 44 6.23 6.30 -12.54
CA ILE A 44 6.43 7.01 -13.80
C ILE A 44 6.55 6.01 -14.95
N LEU A 45 7.37 4.97 -14.78
CA LEU A 45 7.50 3.90 -15.77
C LEU A 45 6.14 3.23 -16.05
N ALA A 46 5.40 2.89 -15.01
CA ALA A 46 4.06 2.28 -15.14
C ALA A 46 3.09 3.13 -15.95
N MET A 47 3.03 4.44 -15.67
CA MET A 47 2.16 5.37 -16.39
C MET A 47 2.55 5.47 -17.87
N GLN A 48 3.84 5.53 -18.16
CA GLN A 48 4.33 5.64 -19.53
C GLN A 48 4.14 4.34 -20.33
N LEU A 49 4.38 3.17 -19.72
CA LEU A 49 4.09 1.89 -20.36
C LEU A 49 2.59 1.75 -20.66
N LEU A 50 1.75 2.19 -19.72
CA LEU A 50 0.31 2.21 -19.89
C LEU A 50 -0.13 3.10 -21.05
N SER A 51 0.38 4.34 -21.12
CA SER A 51 0.06 5.28 -22.21
C SER A 51 0.49 4.77 -23.58
N MET A 52 1.45 3.85 -23.63
CA MET A 52 1.93 3.18 -24.83
C MET A 52 1.21 1.84 -25.14
N GLY A 53 0.23 1.44 -24.33
CA GLY A 53 -0.48 0.17 -24.49
C GLY A 53 0.36 -1.08 -24.21
N ILE A 54 1.46 -0.95 -23.45
CA ILE A 54 2.39 -2.06 -23.17
C ILE A 54 1.93 -2.82 -21.93
N SER A 55 1.74 -4.13 -22.06
CA SER A 55 1.45 -5.03 -20.94
C SER A 55 2.60 -5.03 -19.93
N GLN A 56 2.27 -4.90 -18.64
CA GLN A 56 3.28 -4.72 -17.60
C GLN A 56 2.92 -5.41 -16.29
N VAL A 57 3.95 -5.81 -15.55
CA VAL A 57 3.82 -6.34 -14.19
C VAL A 57 4.85 -5.73 -13.24
N CYS A 58 4.36 -5.19 -12.13
CA CYS A 58 5.21 -4.69 -11.05
C CYS A 58 5.44 -5.79 -10.01
N LEU A 59 6.67 -6.22 -9.87
CA LEU A 59 7.07 -7.32 -8.98
C LEU A 59 7.52 -6.81 -7.62
N ASN A 60 7.31 -7.64 -6.59
CA ASN A 60 7.79 -7.34 -5.25
C ASN A 60 9.31 -7.60 -5.16
N PRO A 61 10.15 -6.59 -4.82
CA PRO A 61 11.60 -6.72 -4.76
C PRO A 61 12.08 -7.85 -3.83
N SER A 62 11.39 -8.05 -2.69
CA SER A 62 11.75 -9.12 -1.75
C SER A 62 11.54 -10.51 -2.35
N ARG A 63 10.52 -10.70 -3.19
CA ARG A 63 10.27 -12.00 -3.84
C ARG A 63 11.33 -12.29 -4.90
N VAL A 64 11.65 -11.32 -5.74
CA VAL A 64 12.71 -11.44 -6.77
C VAL A 64 14.05 -11.71 -6.09
N ARG A 65 14.37 -10.99 -5.01
CA ARG A 65 15.61 -11.20 -4.25
C ARG A 65 15.71 -12.58 -3.60
N ASN A 66 14.63 -13.07 -3.03
CA ASN A 66 14.59 -14.42 -2.45
C ASN A 66 14.72 -15.49 -3.53
N TYR A 67 14.12 -15.30 -4.69
CA TYR A 67 14.28 -16.17 -5.85
C TYR A 67 15.76 -16.20 -6.31
N ALA A 68 16.39 -15.04 -6.49
CA ALA A 68 17.80 -14.98 -6.87
C ALA A 68 18.70 -15.75 -5.88
N ARG A 69 18.45 -15.61 -4.56
CA ARG A 69 19.17 -16.38 -3.53
C ARG A 69 18.91 -17.89 -3.64
N ALA A 70 17.67 -18.30 -3.89
CA ALA A 70 17.28 -19.69 -4.00
C ALA A 70 18.00 -20.41 -5.16
N ILE A 71 18.30 -19.71 -6.25
CA ILE A 71 19.06 -20.24 -7.40
C ILE A 71 20.56 -19.92 -7.34
N GLY A 72 21.07 -19.51 -6.16
CA GLY A 72 22.50 -19.31 -5.93
C GLY A 72 23.09 -17.99 -6.44
N VAL A 73 22.27 -17.06 -6.94
CA VAL A 73 22.74 -15.75 -7.41
C VAL A 73 22.89 -14.78 -6.25
N GLN A 74 24.15 -14.53 -5.84
CA GLN A 74 24.49 -13.62 -4.75
C GLN A 74 24.89 -12.22 -5.25
N ALA A 75 25.52 -12.13 -6.41
CA ALA A 75 25.99 -10.87 -6.99
C ALA A 75 24.82 -9.94 -7.32
N LYS A 76 24.98 -8.66 -6.99
CA LYS A 76 24.02 -7.61 -7.28
C LYS A 76 24.61 -6.63 -8.29
N THR A 77 24.15 -6.72 -9.52
CA THR A 77 24.44 -5.77 -10.60
C THR A 77 23.17 -5.53 -11.40
N ASP A 78 23.03 -4.37 -12.02
CA ASP A 78 21.85 -4.04 -12.83
C ASP A 78 21.54 -5.11 -13.89
N LYS A 79 22.59 -5.69 -14.51
CA LYS A 79 22.43 -6.79 -15.49
C LYS A 79 21.82 -8.04 -14.86
N LYS A 80 22.37 -8.45 -13.71
CA LYS A 80 21.88 -9.64 -12.98
C LYS A 80 20.47 -9.40 -12.41
N ASP A 81 20.21 -8.20 -11.88
CA ASP A 81 18.89 -7.84 -11.35
C ASP A 81 17.83 -7.89 -12.47
N CYS A 82 18.12 -7.35 -13.66
CA CYS A 82 17.22 -7.45 -14.82
C CYS A 82 16.98 -8.90 -15.28
N GLU A 83 18.03 -9.73 -15.29
CA GLU A 83 17.92 -11.16 -15.61
C GLU A 83 17.03 -11.88 -14.57
N MET A 84 17.23 -11.61 -13.29
CA MET A 84 16.43 -12.23 -12.23
C MET A 84 14.98 -11.80 -12.24
N ILE A 85 14.70 -10.54 -12.57
CA ILE A 85 13.33 -10.03 -12.75
C ILE A 85 12.64 -10.78 -13.89
N ALA A 86 13.29 -10.93 -15.06
CA ALA A 86 12.74 -11.63 -16.20
C ALA A 86 12.47 -13.10 -15.90
N ARG A 87 13.47 -13.84 -15.37
CA ARG A 87 13.34 -15.25 -15.01
C ARG A 87 12.27 -15.49 -13.94
N PHE A 88 12.19 -14.62 -12.94
CA PHE A 88 11.17 -14.72 -11.90
C PHE A 88 9.77 -14.52 -12.48
N ALA A 89 9.58 -13.52 -13.37
CA ALA A 89 8.31 -13.29 -14.04
C ALA A 89 7.88 -14.49 -14.88
N GLU A 90 8.80 -15.07 -15.65
CA GLU A 90 8.57 -16.25 -16.48
C GLU A 90 8.20 -17.47 -15.64
N GLN A 91 9.02 -17.85 -14.65
CA GLN A 91 8.79 -19.06 -13.83
C GLN A 91 7.56 -18.95 -12.92
N THR A 92 7.15 -17.75 -12.54
CA THR A 92 5.93 -17.54 -11.75
C THR A 92 4.70 -17.31 -12.61
N HIS A 93 4.83 -17.40 -13.94
CA HIS A 93 3.75 -17.08 -14.90
C HIS A 93 3.06 -15.76 -14.54
N ALA A 94 3.90 -14.72 -14.31
CA ALA A 94 3.41 -13.43 -13.83
C ALA A 94 2.40 -12.84 -14.83
N GLN A 95 1.23 -12.51 -14.35
CA GLN A 95 0.18 -11.90 -15.16
C GLN A 95 0.34 -10.38 -15.17
N ALA A 96 -0.08 -9.73 -16.26
CA ALA A 96 -0.12 -8.29 -16.33
C ALA A 96 -0.94 -7.71 -15.18
N ASN A 97 -0.44 -6.64 -14.58
CA ASN A 97 -1.22 -5.93 -13.57
C ASN A 97 -2.51 -5.38 -14.20
N VAL A 98 -3.59 -5.45 -13.45
CA VAL A 98 -4.79 -4.71 -13.79
C VAL A 98 -4.42 -3.23 -13.85
N THR A 99 -4.76 -2.59 -14.95
CA THR A 99 -4.49 -1.17 -15.19
C THR A 99 -5.22 -0.33 -14.15
N GLU A 100 -4.46 0.36 -13.31
CA GLU A 100 -5.04 1.32 -12.37
C GLU A 100 -5.49 2.58 -13.12
N SER A 101 -6.65 3.12 -12.76
CA SER A 101 -7.11 4.38 -13.36
C SER A 101 -6.15 5.54 -13.04
N PRO A 102 -5.97 6.52 -13.95
CA PRO A 102 -5.13 7.70 -13.67
C PRO A 102 -5.53 8.44 -12.38
N VAL A 103 -6.83 8.46 -12.08
CA VAL A 103 -7.38 9.03 -10.84
C VAL A 103 -6.85 8.30 -9.61
N LEU A 104 -6.87 6.96 -9.61
CA LEU A 104 -6.35 6.15 -8.51
C LEU A 104 -4.84 6.32 -8.34
N MET A 105 -4.10 6.38 -9.44
CA MET A 105 -2.65 6.64 -9.42
C MET A 105 -2.36 8.00 -8.77
N ARG A 106 -3.08 9.05 -9.17
CA ARG A 106 -2.94 10.40 -8.59
C ARG A 106 -3.32 10.42 -7.11
N LEU A 107 -4.38 9.72 -6.72
CA LEU A 107 -4.78 9.56 -5.31
C LEU A 107 -3.67 8.90 -4.47
N LYS A 108 -3.01 7.88 -5.01
CA LYS A 108 -1.87 7.20 -4.35
C LYS A 108 -0.67 8.15 -4.16
N GLU A 109 -0.39 9.01 -5.12
CA GLU A 109 0.68 10.03 -5.01
C GLU A 109 0.36 11.05 -3.92
N LEU A 110 -0.86 11.59 -3.93
CA LEU A 110 -1.33 12.52 -2.91
C LEU A 110 -1.28 11.87 -1.51
N GLN A 111 -1.72 10.63 -1.38
CA GLN A 111 -1.65 9.88 -0.13
C GLN A 111 -0.20 9.66 0.35
N SER A 112 0.72 9.41 -0.57
CA SER A 112 2.15 9.28 -0.24
C SER A 112 2.72 10.60 0.29
N SER A 113 2.40 11.71 -0.37
CA SER A 113 2.79 13.05 0.05
C SER A 113 2.16 13.44 1.40
N LEU A 114 0.88 13.15 1.59
CA LEU A 114 0.18 13.34 2.86
C LEU A 114 0.88 12.60 4.01
N ASN A 115 1.25 11.34 3.79
CA ASN A 115 1.98 10.55 4.78
C ASN A 115 3.37 11.10 5.07
N PHE A 116 4.04 11.68 4.08
CA PHE A 116 5.33 12.35 4.26
C PHE A 116 5.20 13.56 5.19
N PHE A 117 4.28 14.48 4.91
CA PHE A 117 4.08 15.68 5.74
C PHE A 117 3.60 15.32 7.14
N LYS A 118 2.68 14.36 7.29
CA LYS A 118 2.23 13.88 8.63
C LYS A 118 3.38 13.31 9.46
N ARG A 119 4.30 12.55 8.86
CA ARG A 119 5.49 12.02 9.57
C ARG A 119 6.45 13.14 9.95
N ARG A 120 6.72 14.09 9.04
CA ARG A 120 7.59 15.24 9.31
C ARG A 120 7.05 16.09 10.44
N MET A 121 5.77 16.40 10.41
CA MET A 121 5.09 17.13 11.48
C MET A 121 5.14 16.38 12.83
N ALA A 122 4.93 15.07 12.85
CA ALA A 122 5.03 14.28 14.08
C ALA A 122 6.45 14.29 14.65
N HIS A 123 7.48 14.20 13.80
CA HIS A 123 8.87 14.34 14.22
C HIS A 123 9.16 15.74 14.76
N ALA A 124 8.70 16.79 14.07
CA ALA A 124 8.87 18.18 14.54
C ALA A 124 8.18 18.42 15.89
N LYS A 125 6.96 17.91 16.09
CA LYS A 125 6.25 17.99 17.39
C LYS A 125 7.01 17.25 18.50
N SER A 126 7.59 16.09 18.21
CA SER A 126 8.42 15.36 19.17
C SER A 126 9.70 16.14 19.51
N SER A 127 10.38 16.71 18.50
CA SER A 127 11.57 17.54 18.72
C SER A 127 11.26 18.80 19.55
N LEU A 128 10.11 19.44 19.29
CA LEU A 128 9.66 20.62 20.01
C LEU A 128 9.54 20.38 21.53
N SER A 129 9.06 19.20 21.93
CA SER A 129 8.88 18.85 23.35
C SER A 129 10.21 18.78 24.14
N ALA A 130 11.32 18.54 23.47
CA ALA A 130 12.65 18.44 24.07
C ALA A 130 13.47 19.74 23.96
N GLN A 131 12.98 20.76 23.21
CA GLN A 131 13.73 21.96 22.89
C GLN A 131 13.56 23.02 23.97
N ARG A 132 14.64 23.74 24.30
CA ARG A 132 14.66 24.84 25.29
C ARG A 132 15.06 26.18 24.69
N ASP A 133 15.77 26.19 23.59
CA ASP A 133 16.18 27.43 22.91
C ASP A 133 14.97 28.10 22.23
N LYS A 134 14.72 29.38 22.57
CA LYS A 134 13.55 30.13 22.06
C LYS A 134 13.60 30.38 20.56
N PHE A 135 14.77 30.47 19.94
CA PHE A 135 14.91 30.65 18.51
C PHE A 135 14.54 29.33 17.79
N LEU A 136 15.11 28.22 18.25
CA LEU A 136 14.82 26.90 17.66
C LEU A 136 13.36 26.49 17.87
N ILE A 137 12.76 26.80 19.01
CA ILE A 137 11.32 26.59 19.26
C ILE A 137 10.48 27.28 18.18
N ARG A 138 10.78 28.58 17.89
CA ARG A 138 10.06 29.34 16.86
C ARG A 138 10.22 28.74 15.46
N GLU A 139 11.42 28.32 15.09
CA GLU A 139 11.67 27.71 13.77
C GLU A 139 10.95 26.36 13.62
N ILE A 140 10.95 25.52 14.67
CA ILE A 140 10.21 24.25 14.66
C ILE A 140 8.69 24.50 14.58
N GLN A 141 8.17 25.50 15.29
CA GLN A 141 6.75 25.88 15.22
C GLN A 141 6.35 26.37 13.82
N ARG A 142 7.20 27.16 13.16
CA ARG A 142 6.99 27.58 11.76
C ARG A 142 6.94 26.37 10.82
N ALA A 143 7.85 25.40 10.98
CA ALA A 143 7.86 24.18 10.21
C ALA A 143 6.57 23.35 10.42
N ILE A 144 6.10 23.22 11.67
CA ILE A 144 4.84 22.56 11.99
C ILE A 144 3.66 23.24 11.30
N THR A 145 3.55 24.57 11.42
CA THR A 145 2.48 25.36 10.79
C THR A 145 2.51 25.23 9.26
N HIS A 146 3.71 25.20 8.66
CA HIS A 146 3.86 24.98 7.23
C HIS A 146 3.31 23.60 6.83
N ASP A 147 3.69 22.56 7.57
CA ASP A 147 3.26 21.19 7.28
C ASP A 147 1.75 21.00 7.46
N GLU A 148 1.14 21.62 8.46
CA GLU A 148 -0.31 21.62 8.65
C GLU A 148 -1.04 22.24 7.45
N LYS A 149 -0.53 23.35 6.91
CA LYS A 149 -1.08 23.96 5.68
C LYS A 149 -0.94 23.03 4.45
N GLN A 150 0.20 22.35 4.30
CA GLN A 150 0.38 21.38 3.19
C GLN A 150 -0.53 20.18 3.34
N ILE A 151 -0.67 19.64 4.54
CA ILE A 151 -1.61 18.55 4.84
C ILE A 151 -3.03 18.94 4.43
N ALA A 152 -3.52 20.10 4.87
CA ALA A 152 -4.86 20.58 4.55
C ALA A 152 -5.08 20.77 3.03
N ARG A 153 -4.07 21.29 2.32
CA ARG A 153 -4.13 21.45 0.85
C ARG A 153 -4.21 20.10 0.13
N ILE A 154 -3.40 19.13 0.55
CA ILE A 154 -3.39 17.79 -0.05
C ILE A 154 -4.71 17.08 0.23
N GLU A 155 -5.22 17.13 1.45
CA GLU A 155 -6.52 16.55 1.79
C GLU A 155 -7.66 17.17 0.95
N LYS A 156 -7.67 18.49 0.78
CA LYS A 156 -8.64 19.19 -0.08
C LYS A 156 -8.55 18.71 -1.55
N GLU A 157 -7.33 18.55 -2.08
CA GLU A 157 -7.13 18.08 -3.44
C GLU A 157 -7.56 16.62 -3.62
N MET A 158 -7.30 15.76 -2.62
CA MET A 158 -7.80 14.38 -2.62
C MET A 158 -9.33 14.31 -2.62
N HIS A 159 -10.00 15.11 -1.81
CA HIS A 159 -11.47 15.21 -1.80
C HIS A 159 -12.02 15.71 -3.14
N LYS A 160 -11.39 16.74 -3.74
CA LYS A 160 -11.77 17.22 -5.07
C LYS A 160 -11.66 16.11 -6.11
N LEU A 161 -10.55 15.38 -6.08
CA LEU A 161 -10.30 14.28 -7.02
C LEU A 161 -11.30 13.13 -6.87
N ILE A 162 -11.70 12.78 -5.63
CA ILE A 162 -12.75 11.79 -5.39
C ILE A 162 -14.08 12.23 -5.97
N LYS A 163 -14.46 13.51 -5.79
CA LYS A 163 -15.71 14.08 -6.31
C LYS A 163 -15.81 14.06 -7.84
N THR A 164 -14.68 14.02 -8.56
CA THR A 164 -14.68 13.91 -10.03
C THR A 164 -15.01 12.50 -10.54
N ASN A 165 -15.04 11.50 -9.65
CA ASN A 165 -15.36 10.13 -10.01
C ASN A 165 -16.51 9.64 -9.11
N GLN A 166 -17.68 9.43 -9.71
CA GLN A 166 -18.90 9.09 -9.00
C GLN A 166 -18.75 7.79 -8.17
N GLU A 167 -18.16 6.74 -8.72
CA GLU A 167 -17.97 5.48 -8.02
C GLU A 167 -17.08 5.66 -6.77
N MET A 168 -15.99 6.45 -6.89
CA MET A 168 -15.11 6.73 -5.75
C MET A 168 -15.81 7.59 -4.70
N GLN A 169 -16.65 8.56 -5.10
CA GLN A 169 -17.41 9.37 -4.16
C GLN A 169 -18.41 8.54 -3.37
N GLU A 170 -19.19 7.71 -4.05
CA GLU A 170 -20.17 6.84 -3.41
C GLU A 170 -19.48 5.83 -2.46
N ARG A 171 -18.32 5.29 -2.85
CA ARG A 171 -17.52 4.41 -2.00
C ARG A 171 -16.95 5.13 -0.79
N TYR A 172 -16.57 6.39 -0.95
CA TYR A 172 -16.11 7.24 0.14
C TYR A 172 -17.23 7.51 1.16
N ASP A 173 -18.42 7.89 0.67
CA ASP A 173 -19.58 8.16 1.51
C ASP A 173 -20.03 6.89 2.23
N TYR A 174 -20.03 5.74 1.55
CA TYR A 174 -20.27 4.46 2.16
C TYR A 174 -19.28 4.15 3.30
N TYR A 175 -17.98 4.38 3.10
CA TYR A 175 -17.01 4.16 4.16
C TYR A 175 -17.22 5.11 5.34
N LEU A 176 -17.62 6.35 5.11
CA LEU A 176 -17.94 7.29 6.19
C LEU A 176 -19.17 6.89 7.00
N SER A 177 -20.11 6.17 6.42
CA SER A 177 -21.27 5.62 7.14
C SER A 177 -20.91 4.48 8.10
N LEU A 178 -19.74 3.85 7.91
CA LEU A 178 -19.30 2.75 8.74
C LEU A 178 -18.69 3.26 10.05
N GLN A 179 -19.17 2.71 11.16
CA GLN A 179 -18.75 3.12 12.50
C GLN A 179 -17.24 2.93 12.71
N GLY A 180 -16.57 3.95 13.22
CA GLY A 180 -15.12 3.97 13.46
C GLY A 180 -14.27 4.29 12.24
N ILE A 181 -14.88 4.59 11.10
CA ILE A 181 -14.17 4.99 9.87
C ILE A 181 -14.32 6.49 9.67
N GLY A 182 -13.25 7.22 9.92
CA GLY A 182 -13.19 8.66 9.67
C GLY A 182 -12.67 9.00 8.27
N PRO A 183 -12.72 10.30 7.88
CA PRO A 183 -12.33 10.77 6.55
C PRO A 183 -10.96 10.28 6.09
N ASN A 184 -9.95 10.37 6.93
CA ASN A 184 -8.59 9.93 6.63
C ASN A 184 -8.49 8.42 6.39
N THR A 185 -9.26 7.62 7.12
CA THR A 185 -9.29 6.17 6.94
C THR A 185 -10.02 5.82 5.64
N ALA A 186 -11.15 6.47 5.34
CA ALA A 186 -11.88 6.29 4.09
C ALA A 186 -11.01 6.62 2.86
N LEU A 187 -10.33 7.77 2.86
CA LEU A 187 -9.37 8.16 1.81
C LEU A 187 -8.27 7.12 1.61
N ALA A 188 -7.71 6.62 2.71
CA ALA A 188 -6.65 5.63 2.66
C ALA A 188 -7.14 4.25 2.20
N LEU A 189 -8.35 3.84 2.56
CA LEU A 189 -8.96 2.60 2.07
C LEU A 189 -9.13 2.66 0.54
N ILE A 190 -9.62 3.77 0.00
CA ILE A 190 -9.78 3.95 -1.45
C ILE A 190 -8.43 3.97 -2.16
N SER A 191 -7.48 4.76 -1.65
CA SER A 191 -6.20 4.97 -2.33
C SER A 191 -5.21 3.82 -2.16
N GLN A 192 -5.16 3.18 -0.99
CA GLN A 192 -4.14 2.17 -0.66
C GLN A 192 -4.67 0.73 -0.64
N LEU A 193 -5.99 0.54 -0.65
CA LEU A 193 -6.63 -0.79 -0.60
C LEU A 193 -7.82 -0.87 -1.57
N PRO A 194 -7.63 -0.52 -2.85
CA PRO A 194 -8.71 -0.52 -3.85
C PRO A 194 -9.34 -1.90 -4.04
N GLU A 195 -8.59 -2.97 -3.75
CA GLU A 195 -9.02 -4.37 -3.85
C GLU A 195 -9.97 -4.81 -2.72
N LEU A 196 -10.27 -3.93 -1.76
CA LEU A 196 -11.18 -4.24 -0.66
C LEU A 196 -12.57 -4.59 -1.21
N GLY A 197 -13.13 -5.69 -0.71
CA GLY A 197 -14.38 -6.27 -1.21
C GLY A 197 -14.19 -7.38 -2.26
N GLN A 198 -13.02 -7.48 -2.90
CA GLN A 198 -12.74 -8.48 -3.94
C GLN A 198 -11.89 -9.66 -3.43
N MET A 199 -11.42 -9.59 -2.18
CA MET A 199 -10.52 -10.58 -1.58
C MET A 199 -11.22 -11.44 -0.55
N ASN A 200 -10.68 -12.64 -0.32
CA ASN A 200 -11.08 -13.43 0.84
C ASN A 200 -10.41 -12.90 2.15
N ARG A 201 -10.92 -13.37 3.30
CA ARG A 201 -10.46 -12.95 4.64
C ARG A 201 -8.96 -13.19 4.92
N ARG A 202 -8.34 -14.21 4.27
CA ARG A 202 -6.91 -14.52 4.45
C ARG A 202 -6.06 -13.59 3.58
N GLN A 203 -6.49 -13.35 2.35
CA GLN A 203 -5.80 -12.48 1.40
C GLN A 203 -5.74 -11.04 1.90
N VAL A 204 -6.88 -10.45 2.34
CA VAL A 204 -6.91 -9.07 2.83
C VAL A 204 -6.06 -8.90 4.10
N ALA A 205 -6.10 -9.88 5.02
CA ALA A 205 -5.28 -9.84 6.23
C ALA A 205 -3.77 -9.95 5.91
N SER A 206 -3.40 -10.77 4.93
CA SER A 206 -2.02 -10.90 4.47
C SER A 206 -1.53 -9.63 3.77
N LEU A 207 -2.36 -9.06 2.87
CA LEU A 207 -2.03 -7.85 2.11
C LEU A 207 -1.74 -6.65 3.02
N VAL A 208 -2.51 -6.48 4.09
CA VAL A 208 -2.29 -5.42 5.09
C VAL A 208 -1.22 -5.84 6.11
N GLY A 209 -0.82 -7.12 6.15
CA GLY A 209 0.18 -7.64 7.07
C GLY A 209 -0.35 -7.78 8.49
N LEU A 210 -1.64 -8.15 8.63
CA LEU A 210 -2.31 -8.50 9.89
C LEU A 210 -2.54 -10.01 10.02
N ALA A 211 -2.10 -10.81 9.05
CA ALA A 211 -2.06 -12.27 9.16
C ALA A 211 -0.91 -12.67 10.09
N PRO A 212 -1.15 -13.55 11.07
CA PRO A 212 -0.07 -14.11 11.86
C PRO A 212 0.71 -15.13 11.01
N TYR A 213 2.04 -15.02 11.05
CA TYR A 213 2.95 -15.99 10.48
C TYR A 213 3.44 -16.92 11.58
N ASN A 214 3.39 -18.22 11.33
CA ASN A 214 3.99 -19.23 12.19
C ASN A 214 5.50 -19.26 11.92
N TRP A 215 6.26 -19.50 12.96
CA TRP A 215 7.70 -19.72 12.90
C TRP A 215 8.02 -20.98 13.67
N ASP A 216 7.40 -22.07 13.25
CA ASP A 216 7.53 -23.37 13.88
C ASP A 216 8.54 -24.21 13.10
N SER A 217 9.46 -24.91 13.79
CA SER A 217 10.38 -25.84 13.16
C SER A 217 10.62 -27.04 14.09
N GLY A 218 10.36 -28.25 13.58
CA GLY A 218 10.53 -29.48 14.36
C GLY A 218 9.73 -29.41 15.68
N LYS A 219 10.43 -29.57 16.80
CA LYS A 219 9.83 -29.51 18.16
C LYS A 219 9.67 -28.09 18.71
N MET A 220 10.15 -27.05 17.98
CA MET A 220 10.11 -25.66 18.43
C MET A 220 8.84 -24.96 17.93
N THR A 221 7.99 -24.51 18.86
CA THR A 221 6.85 -23.64 18.55
C THR A 221 7.26 -22.19 18.74
N GLY A 222 7.45 -21.47 17.64
CA GLY A 222 7.88 -20.08 17.63
C GLY A 222 6.74 -19.10 17.96
N LYS A 223 7.11 -17.86 18.30
CA LYS A 223 6.15 -16.78 18.53
C LYS A 223 5.49 -16.38 17.20
N ARG A 224 4.16 -16.37 17.18
CA ARG A 224 3.40 -15.87 16.04
C ARG A 224 3.55 -14.34 15.93
N MET A 225 3.96 -13.87 14.78
CA MET A 225 4.20 -12.44 14.52
C MET A 225 3.48 -12.00 13.25
N THR A 226 3.02 -10.76 13.24
CA THR A 226 2.51 -10.12 12.03
C THR A 226 3.66 -9.35 11.36
N ARG A 227 3.92 -9.62 10.10
CA ARG A 227 5.02 -8.99 9.34
C ARG A 227 4.52 -8.48 7.99
N MET A 228 5.32 -7.61 7.37
CA MET A 228 5.08 -7.08 6.01
C MET A 228 3.74 -6.34 5.86
N GLY A 229 3.26 -6.22 4.64
CA GLY A 229 2.00 -5.59 4.28
C GLY A 229 2.08 -4.07 4.10
N ARG A 230 0.95 -3.49 3.73
CA ARG A 230 0.78 -2.05 3.45
C ARG A 230 0.77 -1.25 4.76
N LYS A 231 1.92 -0.71 5.14
CA LYS A 231 2.15 -0.07 6.47
C LYS A 231 1.18 1.07 6.79
N GLY A 232 0.81 1.90 5.81
CA GLY A 232 -0.08 3.05 6.02
C GLY A 232 -1.46 2.67 6.56
N ILE A 233 -2.02 1.57 6.10
CA ILE A 233 -3.33 1.06 6.54
C ILE A 233 -3.31 0.59 8.00
N LYS A 234 -2.24 -0.05 8.44
CA LYS A 234 -2.15 -0.54 9.84
C LYS A 234 -2.33 0.57 10.87
N SER A 235 -1.66 1.71 10.65
CA SER A 235 -1.74 2.85 11.58
C SER A 235 -3.17 3.42 11.66
N LEU A 236 -3.86 3.49 10.51
CA LEU A 236 -5.24 3.99 10.46
C LEU A 236 -6.22 3.00 11.09
N LEU A 237 -6.07 1.71 10.86
CA LEU A 237 -6.87 0.70 11.53
C LEU A 237 -6.64 0.69 13.04
N TYR A 238 -5.42 0.96 13.50
CA TYR A 238 -5.14 1.13 14.92
C TYR A 238 -5.94 2.30 15.51
N LEU A 239 -5.94 3.45 14.85
CA LEU A 239 -6.73 4.62 15.27
C LEU A 239 -8.23 4.33 15.23
N SER A 240 -8.72 3.66 14.18
CA SER A 240 -10.13 3.25 14.09
C SER A 240 -10.53 2.32 15.24
N VAL A 241 -9.71 1.31 15.55
CA VAL A 241 -9.96 0.44 16.72
C VAL A 241 -9.94 1.24 18.01
N THR A 242 -8.97 2.13 18.20
CA THR A 242 -8.90 2.99 19.41
C THR A 242 -10.15 3.85 19.57
N SER A 243 -10.71 4.35 18.48
CA SER A 243 -11.97 5.09 18.50
C SER A 243 -13.14 4.17 18.89
N LEU A 244 -13.22 2.97 18.31
CA LEU A 244 -14.28 1.99 18.61
C LEU A 244 -14.25 1.48 20.06
N LEU A 245 -13.05 1.40 20.68
CA LEU A 245 -12.93 1.00 22.10
C LEU A 245 -13.59 1.96 23.08
N ARG A 246 -13.96 3.18 22.63
CA ARG A 246 -14.76 4.12 23.44
C ARG A 246 -16.25 3.78 23.46
N LEU A 247 -16.69 2.86 22.61
CA LEU A 247 -18.08 2.43 22.47
C LEU A 247 -18.24 1.07 23.16
N HIS A 248 -18.85 1.05 24.34
CA HIS A 248 -18.93 -0.13 25.20
C HIS A 248 -19.61 -1.33 24.52
N ASP A 249 -20.66 -1.11 23.75
CA ASP A 249 -21.44 -2.19 23.11
C ASP A 249 -20.89 -2.67 21.76
N HIS A 250 -19.84 -2.06 21.25
CA HIS A 250 -19.31 -2.42 19.93
C HIS A 250 -18.63 -3.81 19.96
N PRO A 251 -18.84 -4.68 18.94
CA PRO A 251 -18.27 -6.03 18.89
C PRO A 251 -16.74 -6.07 18.97
N ILE A 252 -16.06 -5.03 18.49
CA ILE A 252 -14.59 -4.89 18.60
C ILE A 252 -14.18 -4.65 20.06
N THR A 253 -14.94 -3.84 20.81
CA THR A 253 -14.68 -3.55 22.22
C THR A 253 -14.85 -4.82 23.06
N LYS A 254 -15.97 -5.52 22.87
CA LYS A 254 -16.22 -6.82 23.55
C LYS A 254 -15.13 -7.85 23.24
N MET A 255 -14.63 -7.87 21.99
CA MET A 255 -13.51 -8.74 21.61
C MET A 255 -12.21 -8.34 22.31
N TYR A 256 -11.91 -7.06 22.36
CA TYR A 256 -10.72 -6.53 23.02
C TYR A 256 -10.71 -6.89 24.51
N GLU A 257 -11.80 -6.60 25.21
CA GLU A 257 -11.97 -6.89 26.64
C GLU A 257 -11.82 -8.39 26.93
N ARG A 258 -12.48 -9.25 26.16
CA ARG A 258 -12.34 -10.71 26.26
C ARG A 258 -10.89 -11.16 26.11
N LEU A 259 -10.12 -10.56 25.19
CA LEU A 259 -8.70 -10.88 24.99
C LEU A 259 -7.85 -10.39 26.16
N LYS A 260 -8.17 -9.24 26.74
CA LYS A 260 -7.51 -8.70 27.94
C LYS A 260 -7.77 -9.59 29.15
N LEU A 261 -9.01 -10.02 29.37
CA LEU A 261 -9.39 -10.96 30.43
C LEU A 261 -8.65 -12.30 30.30
N LYS A 262 -8.34 -12.75 29.07
CA LYS A 262 -7.51 -13.93 28.81
C LYS A 262 -6.00 -13.67 28.96
N GLY A 263 -5.57 -12.58 29.59
CA GLY A 263 -4.17 -12.22 29.84
C GLY A 263 -3.37 -11.84 28.59
N LYS A 264 -3.99 -11.54 27.44
CA LYS A 264 -3.25 -11.12 26.24
C LYS A 264 -2.67 -9.72 26.41
N LYS A 265 -1.43 -9.53 25.94
CA LYS A 265 -0.79 -8.20 25.90
C LYS A 265 -1.64 -7.24 25.08
N THR A 266 -1.69 -5.97 25.48
CA THR A 266 -2.47 -4.90 24.82
C THR A 266 -2.23 -4.85 23.31
N ILE A 267 -0.98 -4.89 22.88
CA ILE A 267 -0.67 -4.86 21.44
C ILE A 267 -1.19 -6.09 20.68
N VAL A 268 -1.21 -7.26 21.31
CA VAL A 268 -1.73 -8.49 20.69
C VAL A 268 -3.25 -8.40 20.54
N ALA A 269 -3.95 -7.89 21.57
CA ALA A 269 -5.39 -7.66 21.53
C ALA A 269 -5.75 -6.61 20.46
N MET A 270 -5.01 -5.50 20.39
CA MET A 270 -5.18 -4.46 19.37
C MET A 270 -5.01 -5.01 17.94
N VAL A 271 -3.94 -5.76 17.67
CA VAL A 271 -3.70 -6.35 16.34
C VAL A 271 -4.80 -7.34 15.95
N ALA A 272 -5.30 -8.12 16.90
CA ALA A 272 -6.43 -9.03 16.67
C ALA A 272 -7.71 -8.25 16.31
N CYS A 273 -7.99 -7.15 17.02
CA CYS A 273 -9.12 -6.26 16.74
C CYS A 273 -8.98 -5.57 15.38
N MET A 274 -7.79 -5.07 15.04
CA MET A 274 -7.51 -4.49 13.71
C MET A 274 -7.77 -5.51 12.59
N ARG A 275 -7.35 -6.76 12.76
CA ARG A 275 -7.63 -7.82 11.80
C ARG A 275 -9.11 -8.11 11.67
N LYS A 276 -9.84 -8.14 12.79
CA LYS A 276 -11.30 -8.34 12.79
C LYS A 276 -12.01 -7.19 12.06
N LEU A 277 -11.64 -5.95 12.36
CA LEU A 277 -12.16 -4.75 11.70
C LEU A 277 -11.89 -4.80 10.18
N LEU A 278 -10.66 -5.13 9.77
CA LEU A 278 -10.31 -5.23 8.35
C LEU A 278 -11.12 -6.30 7.61
N ILE A 279 -11.32 -7.47 8.23
CA ILE A 279 -12.11 -8.54 7.64
C ILE A 279 -13.59 -8.13 7.53
N TRP A 280 -14.12 -7.43 8.53
CA TRP A 280 -15.46 -6.89 8.50
C TRP A 280 -15.60 -5.84 7.40
N LEU A 281 -14.69 -4.87 7.31
CA LEU A 281 -14.67 -3.88 6.23
C LEU A 281 -14.65 -4.53 4.84
N ASN A 282 -13.88 -5.60 4.66
CA ASN A 282 -13.84 -6.33 3.40
C ASN A 282 -15.19 -7.01 3.09
N ALA A 283 -15.87 -7.55 4.09
CA ALA A 283 -17.18 -8.16 3.90
C ALA A 283 -18.25 -7.11 3.58
N GLU A 284 -18.26 -6.00 4.31
CA GLU A 284 -19.19 -4.87 4.07
C GLU A 284 -18.98 -4.27 2.66
N THR A 285 -17.71 -4.06 2.27
CA THR A 285 -17.42 -3.56 0.92
C THR A 285 -17.86 -4.54 -0.16
N LYS A 286 -17.69 -5.86 0.09
CA LYS A 286 -18.17 -6.87 -0.86
C LYS A 286 -19.69 -6.82 -1.01
N LYS A 287 -20.42 -6.68 0.10
CA LYS A 287 -21.88 -6.56 0.11
C LYS A 287 -22.30 -5.31 -0.69
N TRP A 288 -21.72 -4.16 -0.39
CA TRP A 288 -22.00 -2.91 -1.10
C TRP A 288 -21.73 -3.01 -2.61
N LEU A 289 -20.64 -3.65 -3.04
CA LEU A 289 -20.34 -3.89 -4.46
C LEU A 289 -21.37 -4.81 -5.12
N SER A 290 -21.84 -5.85 -4.42
CA SER A 290 -22.86 -6.75 -4.97
C SER A 290 -24.21 -6.04 -5.15
N GLU A 291 -24.63 -5.22 -4.20
CA GLU A 291 -25.87 -4.44 -4.28
C GLU A 291 -25.86 -3.46 -5.46
N LYS A 292 -24.71 -2.87 -5.78
CA LYS A 292 -24.54 -1.99 -6.95
C LYS A 292 -24.58 -2.68 -8.30
N ASN A 293 -24.08 -3.93 -8.37
CA ASN A 293 -24.09 -4.69 -9.64
C ASN A 293 -25.46 -5.25 -9.99
N TYR A 294 -26.44 -5.16 -9.09
CA TYR A 294 -27.84 -5.56 -9.31
C TYR A 294 -28.79 -4.36 -9.49
N ALA A 295 -28.32 -3.13 -9.34
CA ALA A 295 -29.05 -1.90 -9.59
C ALA A 295 -28.68 -1.27 -10.93
#